data_a71fe1ad3cc6b623985264f76bfd7c99
#
_entry.id   a71fe1ad3cc6b623985264f76bfd7c99
#
_cell.length_a   1.000
_cell.length_b   1.000
_cell.length_c   1.000
_cell.angle_alpha   90.00
_cell.angle_beta   90.00
_cell.angle_gamma   90.00
#
_symmetry.space_group_name_H-M   'P 1'
#
loop_
_entity.id
_entity.type
_entity.pdbx_description
1 polymer ?
#
loop_
_entity_poly.entity_id
_entity_poly.type
_entity_poly.pdbx_seq_one_letter_code
_entity_poly.pdbx_strand_id
1 'polypeptide(L)'
;MIVKKLQAICLLIFGGVLLAGCPGDSGLNETDSAPSVLGTNGKKGVGGAAAVNAQKIFAANSQTANAAGEDYKIAPLDVLEITVLNVPDISRTVQVSTSGNISMPLIKTVQAGGKTSAQLEQELARKLEAGYLQSPQVSVYVKEYNSQRITVDGAVMKPGIFPITGKVSLLQSIALAEGLNAVADPTGILLFRIVDNKRLAARYDLKLIRSGKLDDPQLQAGDIVMVDESTARTTMRDIKEALPLTGLFQLLLL
;
A
#
# COMPACT_ATOMS: atom_id res chain seq x y z
N MET A 1 -4.50 -12.38 -59.17
CA MET A 1 -5.83 -11.85 -59.49
C MET A 1 -6.79 -11.94 -58.32
N ILE A 2 -6.26 -12.00 -57.08
CA ILE A 2 -7.05 -12.19 -55.83
C ILE A 2 -6.96 -10.94 -54.89
N VAL A 3 -6.07 -10.01 -55.13
CA VAL A 3 -5.83 -8.83 -54.25
C VAL A 3 -6.80 -7.67 -54.50
N LYS A 4 -7.56 -7.66 -55.61
CA LYS A 4 -8.51 -6.58 -55.97
C LYS A 4 -9.94 -6.74 -55.43
N LYS A 5 -10.29 -7.85 -54.76
CA LYS A 5 -11.63 -8.07 -54.23
C LYS A 5 -11.79 -7.75 -52.71
N LEU A 6 -10.72 -7.43 -52.01
CA LEU A 6 -10.79 -7.13 -50.56
C LEU A 6 -10.95 -5.62 -50.23
N GLN A 7 -10.87 -4.76 -51.26
CA GLN A 7 -10.98 -3.29 -51.07
C GLN A 7 -12.40 -2.74 -51.25
N ALA A 8 -13.36 -3.58 -51.67
CA ALA A 8 -14.75 -3.14 -51.92
C ALA A 8 -15.72 -3.31 -50.74
N ILE A 9 -15.31 -3.94 -49.62
CA ILE A 9 -16.22 -4.21 -48.51
C ILE A 9 -16.07 -3.16 -47.39
N CYS A 10 -15.00 -2.35 -47.37
CA CYS A 10 -14.76 -1.33 -46.31
C CYS A 10 -15.41 0.05 -46.59
N LEU A 11 -16.11 0.24 -47.71
CA LEU A 11 -16.60 1.59 -48.10
C LEU A 11 -18.10 1.79 -47.96
N LEU A 12 -18.84 0.88 -47.31
CA LEU A 12 -20.32 0.95 -47.23
C LEU A 12 -20.89 1.16 -45.85
N ILE A 13 -20.07 1.48 -44.82
CA ILE A 13 -20.56 1.73 -43.43
C ILE A 13 -20.30 3.18 -42.94
N PHE A 14 -19.88 4.07 -43.82
CA PHE A 14 -19.72 5.48 -43.48
C PHE A 14 -20.54 6.37 -44.41
N GLY A 15 -21.85 6.44 -44.16
CA GLY A 15 -22.73 7.36 -44.86
C GLY A 15 -24.08 7.50 -44.19
N GLY A 16 -24.25 8.63 -43.53
CA GLY A 16 -25.60 9.11 -43.17
C GLY A 16 -25.84 9.25 -41.66
N VAL A 17 -25.72 10.42 -41.12
CA VAL A 17 -26.84 11.30 -40.72
C VAL A 17 -26.33 12.66 -40.41
N LEU A 18 -26.81 13.59 -41.19
CA LEU A 18 -26.64 15.04 -41.06
C LEU A 18 -27.87 15.64 -40.36
N LEU A 19 -27.64 16.71 -39.57
CA LEU A 19 -28.49 17.88 -39.30
C LEU A 19 -29.65 17.79 -38.31
N ALA A 20 -29.57 18.62 -37.34
CA ALA A 20 -30.35 19.83 -36.97
C ALA A 20 -30.43 19.91 -35.44
N GLY A 21 -30.21 20.96 -34.71
CA GLY A 21 -30.44 22.33 -34.76
C GLY A 21 -30.26 22.88 -33.37
N CYS A 22 -29.57 23.99 -33.19
CA CYS A 22 -29.69 24.89 -32.03
C CYS A 22 -31.01 25.70 -32.15
N PRO A 23 -31.51 26.45 -31.13
CA PRO A 23 -30.78 27.30 -30.20
C PRO A 23 -31.44 27.48 -28.80
N GLY A 24 -30.64 28.18 -27.89
CA GLY A 24 -31.14 29.08 -26.85
C GLY A 24 -31.55 28.45 -25.53
N ASP A 25 -31.13 28.87 -24.39
CA ASP A 25 -31.21 30.14 -23.75
C ASP A 25 -30.44 30.15 -22.41
N SER A 26 -30.03 31.32 -22.03
CA SER A 26 -29.41 31.78 -20.83
C SER A 26 -30.07 31.37 -19.51
N GLY A 27 -29.24 31.16 -18.48
CA GLY A 27 -29.70 31.09 -17.10
C GLY A 27 -28.59 30.75 -16.11
N LEU A 28 -27.87 31.78 -15.64
CA LEU A 28 -27.05 31.74 -14.44
C LEU A 28 -27.91 31.38 -13.23
N ASN A 29 -27.51 30.38 -12.48
CA ASN A 29 -27.68 30.38 -11.03
C ASN A 29 -26.68 29.42 -10.35
N GLU A 30 -25.82 30.07 -9.62
CA GLU A 30 -25.02 29.55 -8.52
C GLU A 30 -25.94 28.98 -7.43
N THR A 31 -25.72 27.75 -7.01
CA THR A 31 -25.82 27.33 -5.61
C THR A 31 -25.44 25.86 -5.47
N ASP A 32 -24.51 25.62 -4.56
CA ASP A 32 -24.30 24.46 -3.73
C ASP A 32 -25.19 23.23 -4.00
N SER A 33 -24.56 22.12 -4.37
CA SER A 33 -25.04 20.80 -3.95
C SER A 33 -23.99 19.73 -4.09
N ALA A 34 -23.72 19.10 -2.95
CA ALA A 34 -22.98 17.86 -2.80
C ALA A 34 -23.45 16.76 -3.78
N PRO A 35 -22.55 15.85 -4.20
CA PRO A 35 -22.95 14.77 -5.09
C PRO A 35 -23.85 13.78 -4.37
N SER A 36 -25.07 13.67 -4.87
CA SER A 36 -26.04 12.66 -4.52
C SER A 36 -25.52 11.26 -4.84
N VAL A 37 -25.55 10.42 -3.82
CA VAL A 37 -25.31 8.98 -3.91
C VAL A 37 -26.43 8.34 -4.73
N LEU A 38 -26.12 7.94 -5.96
CA LEU A 38 -27.04 7.13 -6.77
C LEU A 38 -26.94 5.68 -6.33
N GLY A 39 -27.99 5.19 -5.70
CA GLY A 39 -28.16 3.79 -5.37
C GLY A 39 -28.31 2.93 -6.61
N THR A 40 -27.49 1.90 -6.77
CA THR A 40 -27.75 0.79 -7.66
C THR A 40 -27.93 -0.48 -6.87
N ASN A 41 -29.06 -1.13 -7.14
CA ASN A 41 -29.49 -2.40 -6.58
C ASN A 41 -28.52 -3.56 -6.82
N GLY A 42 -28.32 -4.37 -5.77
CA GLY A 42 -28.08 -5.80 -5.93
C GLY A 42 -26.67 -6.30 -5.71
N LYS A 43 -26.27 -6.37 -4.46
CA LYS A 43 -25.67 -7.53 -3.78
C LYS A 43 -25.43 -7.14 -2.33
N LYS A 44 -25.92 -7.96 -1.39
CA LYS A 44 -25.68 -7.78 0.04
C LYS A 44 -24.18 -7.71 0.32
N GLY A 45 -23.63 -6.49 0.33
CA GLY A 45 -22.28 -6.15 0.76
C GLY A 45 -22.39 -5.45 2.10
N VAL A 46 -21.65 -5.93 3.06
CA VAL A 46 -21.51 -5.44 4.41
C VAL A 46 -21.21 -3.93 4.38
N GLY A 47 -22.18 -3.14 4.85
CA GLY A 47 -21.98 -1.85 5.50
C GLY A 47 -21.34 -0.70 4.72
N GLY A 48 -22.04 -0.08 3.76
CA GLY A 48 -21.59 1.17 3.12
C GLY A 48 -21.33 2.35 4.10
N ALA A 49 -22.00 2.40 5.23
CA ALA A 49 -21.79 3.41 6.27
C ALA A 49 -20.49 3.22 7.06
N ALA A 50 -20.05 1.97 7.26
CA ALA A 50 -18.78 1.69 7.94
C ALA A 50 -17.55 2.03 7.07
N ALA A 51 -17.65 1.87 5.74
CA ALA A 51 -16.56 2.16 4.82
C ALA A 51 -16.26 3.68 4.70
N VAL A 52 -17.29 4.52 4.65
CA VAL A 52 -17.14 5.99 4.56
C VAL A 52 -16.54 6.56 5.86
N ASN A 53 -16.92 6.01 7.01
CA ASN A 53 -16.33 6.40 8.29
C ASN A 53 -14.87 5.94 8.42
N ALA A 54 -14.51 4.78 7.87
CA ALA A 54 -13.15 4.28 7.89
C ALA A 54 -12.19 5.19 7.11
N GLN A 55 -12.57 5.70 5.94
CA GLN A 55 -11.74 6.65 5.18
C GLN A 55 -11.47 7.95 5.95
N LYS A 56 -12.47 8.50 6.64
CA LYS A 56 -12.32 9.68 7.51
C LYS A 56 -11.39 9.42 8.69
N ILE A 57 -11.48 8.25 9.31
CA ILE A 57 -10.60 7.85 10.43
C ILE A 57 -9.16 7.70 9.93
N PHE A 58 -8.94 7.11 8.75
CA PHE A 58 -7.60 6.95 8.18
C PHE A 58 -6.98 8.29 7.78
N ALA A 59 -7.78 9.22 7.21
CA ALA A 59 -7.34 10.58 6.89
C ALA A 59 -7.02 11.40 8.15
N ALA A 60 -7.83 11.31 9.21
CA ALA A 60 -7.59 12.00 10.47
C ALA A 60 -6.32 11.51 11.17
N ASN A 61 -6.08 10.20 11.18
CA ASN A 61 -4.85 9.62 11.72
C ASN A 61 -3.59 9.97 10.89
N SER A 62 -3.75 10.25 9.59
CA SER A 62 -2.65 10.71 8.74
C SER A 62 -2.23 12.15 9.06
N GLN A 63 -3.15 12.99 9.52
CA GLN A 63 -2.86 14.39 9.88
C GLN A 63 -2.14 14.51 11.23
N THR A 64 -2.44 13.65 12.21
CA THR A 64 -1.72 13.61 13.48
C THR A 64 -0.30 13.06 13.34
N ALA A 65 -0.03 12.25 12.32
CA ALA A 65 1.32 11.76 11.99
C ALA A 65 2.21 12.81 11.28
N ASN A 66 1.68 14.00 10.95
CA ASN A 66 2.43 15.07 10.29
C ASN A 66 3.24 15.97 11.24
N ALA A 67 3.19 15.74 12.54
CA ALA A 67 4.06 16.42 13.48
C ALA A 67 5.49 15.87 13.34
N ALA A 68 6.36 16.66 12.73
CA ALA A 68 7.83 16.63 12.73
C ALA A 68 8.48 15.25 12.93
N GLY A 69 9.24 14.80 11.95
CA GLY A 69 10.32 13.78 12.05
C GLY A 69 10.44 13.02 13.38
N GLU A 70 9.41 12.26 13.79
CA GLU A 70 9.56 11.43 14.96
C GLU A 70 10.56 10.34 14.61
N ASP A 71 11.67 10.34 15.32
CA ASP A 71 12.68 9.30 15.25
C ASP A 71 12.00 7.94 15.49
N TYR A 72 12.38 6.97 14.68
CA TYR A 72 11.87 5.61 14.81
C TYR A 72 12.02 5.09 16.25
N LYS A 73 10.95 4.58 16.83
CA LYS A 73 10.96 3.90 18.13
C LYS A 73 11.11 2.41 17.92
N ILE A 74 12.15 1.87 18.50
CA ILE A 74 12.45 0.43 18.51
C ILE A 74 11.25 -0.33 19.06
N ALA A 75 10.86 -1.40 18.39
CA ALA A 75 9.72 -2.22 18.79
C ALA A 75 10.10 -3.71 18.91
N PRO A 76 9.23 -4.53 19.53
CA PRO A 76 9.47 -5.97 19.64
C PRO A 76 9.75 -6.63 18.28
N LEU A 77 10.63 -7.63 18.29
CA LEU A 77 11.10 -8.41 17.12
C LEU A 77 12.06 -7.69 16.19
N ASP A 78 12.34 -6.41 16.35
CA ASP A 78 13.37 -5.72 15.60
C ASP A 78 14.75 -6.32 15.88
N VAL A 79 15.63 -6.27 14.89
CA VAL A 79 17.01 -6.71 15.02
C VAL A 79 17.91 -5.49 15.08
N LEU A 80 18.65 -5.36 16.19
CA LEU A 80 19.57 -4.28 16.45
C LEU A 80 20.99 -4.76 16.30
N GLU A 81 21.84 -3.97 15.69
CA GLU A 81 23.28 -4.12 15.71
C GLU A 81 23.86 -3.09 16.67
N ILE A 82 24.48 -3.57 17.74
CA ILE A 82 25.04 -2.75 18.80
C ILE A 82 26.55 -2.87 18.74
N THR A 83 27.22 -1.76 18.53
CA THR A 83 28.67 -1.67 18.44
C THR A 83 29.20 -0.81 19.58
N VAL A 84 30.19 -1.32 20.32
CA VAL A 84 30.91 -0.59 21.34
C VAL A 84 32.32 -0.37 20.86
N LEU A 85 32.72 0.91 20.76
CA LEU A 85 34.04 1.30 20.24
C LEU A 85 35.15 0.71 21.08
N ASN A 86 36.14 0.09 20.42
CA ASN A 86 37.32 -0.56 21.02
C ASN A 86 36.99 -1.79 21.91
N VAL A 87 35.73 -2.29 21.92
CA VAL A 87 35.35 -3.45 22.71
C VAL A 87 34.50 -4.42 21.84
N PRO A 88 35.14 -5.16 20.93
CA PRO A 88 34.42 -6.07 20.03
C PRO A 88 33.68 -7.22 20.74
N ASP A 89 34.18 -7.63 21.91
CA ASP A 89 33.65 -8.78 22.66
C ASP A 89 32.19 -8.56 23.15
N ILE A 90 31.76 -7.32 23.31
CA ILE A 90 30.38 -6.97 23.71
C ILE A 90 29.55 -6.43 22.55
N SER A 91 30.19 -6.15 21.41
CA SER A 91 29.50 -5.75 20.18
C SER A 91 28.78 -6.96 19.56
N ARG A 92 27.48 -6.81 19.28
CA ARG A 92 26.68 -7.92 18.74
C ARG A 92 25.39 -7.46 18.07
N THR A 93 24.86 -8.36 17.24
CA THR A 93 23.49 -8.28 16.75
C THR A 93 22.56 -8.95 17.77
N VAL A 94 21.49 -8.26 18.18
CA VAL A 94 20.50 -8.76 19.13
C VAL A 94 19.10 -8.50 18.61
N GLN A 95 18.19 -9.45 18.88
CA GLN A 95 16.77 -9.25 18.60
C GLN A 95 16.06 -8.73 19.86
N VAL A 96 15.17 -7.77 19.66
CA VAL A 96 14.30 -7.25 20.72
C VAL A 96 13.24 -8.31 21.03
N SER A 97 13.15 -8.72 22.29
CA SER A 97 12.14 -9.69 22.73
C SER A 97 10.71 -9.15 22.61
N THR A 98 9.73 -10.02 22.70
CA THR A 98 8.30 -9.64 22.70
C THR A 98 7.93 -8.70 23.84
N SER A 99 8.70 -8.72 24.95
CA SER A 99 8.56 -7.78 26.07
C SER A 99 9.30 -6.45 25.87
N GLY A 100 9.93 -6.23 24.69
CA GLY A 100 10.67 -5.01 24.37
C GLY A 100 12.10 -4.96 24.97
N ASN A 101 12.64 -6.07 25.44
CA ASN A 101 13.95 -6.12 26.07
C ASN A 101 15.01 -6.70 25.14
N ILE A 102 16.25 -6.27 25.32
CA ILE A 102 17.46 -6.87 24.73
C ILE A 102 18.36 -7.44 25.81
N SER A 103 19.17 -8.43 25.48
CA SER A 103 20.17 -9.02 26.36
C SER A 103 21.58 -8.64 25.89
N MET A 104 22.34 -8.01 26.77
CA MET A 104 23.71 -7.58 26.50
C MET A 104 24.67 -8.18 27.54
N PRO A 105 25.91 -8.53 27.14
CA PRO A 105 26.94 -8.92 28.09
C PRO A 105 27.16 -7.83 29.12
N LEU A 106 27.62 -8.19 30.28
CA LEU A 106 27.90 -7.32 31.43
C LEU A 106 26.64 -6.68 32.05
N ILE A 107 25.82 -5.98 31.27
CA ILE A 107 24.66 -5.22 31.76
C ILE A 107 23.34 -5.99 31.73
N LYS A 108 23.39 -7.28 31.32
CA LYS A 108 22.24 -8.19 31.30
C LYS A 108 21.08 -7.66 30.44
N THR A 109 19.90 -7.50 31.03
CA THR A 109 18.67 -7.12 30.33
C THR A 109 18.47 -5.61 30.34
N VAL A 110 18.19 -5.04 29.16
CA VAL A 110 17.93 -3.61 28.96
C VAL A 110 16.66 -3.43 28.16
N GLN A 111 15.82 -2.49 28.59
CA GLN A 111 14.60 -2.10 27.86
C GLN A 111 14.99 -1.31 26.61
N ALA A 112 14.71 -1.86 25.42
CA ALA A 112 14.93 -1.20 24.14
C ALA A 112 13.62 -0.70 23.52
N GLY A 113 12.53 -1.46 23.70
CA GLY A 113 11.22 -1.13 23.14
C GLY A 113 10.69 0.23 23.59
N GLY A 114 10.15 1.00 22.65
CA GLY A 114 9.64 2.35 22.86
C GLY A 114 10.67 3.48 22.87
N LYS A 115 11.96 3.15 22.80
CA LYS A 115 13.08 4.13 22.75
C LYS A 115 13.55 4.35 21.33
N THR A 116 14.10 5.52 21.06
CA THR A 116 14.86 5.76 19.82
C THR A 116 16.26 5.15 19.91
N SER A 117 16.95 4.97 18.78
CA SER A 117 18.32 4.47 18.77
C SER A 117 19.21 5.34 19.67
N ALA A 118 19.11 6.68 19.57
CA ALA A 118 19.89 7.60 20.39
C ALA A 118 19.61 7.47 21.90
N GLN A 119 18.35 7.28 22.29
CA GLN A 119 17.99 7.05 23.69
C GLN A 119 18.57 5.73 24.22
N LEU A 120 18.55 4.69 23.38
CA LEU A 120 19.11 3.39 23.75
C LEU A 120 20.64 3.46 23.85
N GLU A 121 21.34 4.15 22.94
CA GLU A 121 22.78 4.40 23.00
C GLU A 121 23.20 5.04 24.32
N GLN A 122 22.51 6.11 24.71
CA GLN A 122 22.79 6.81 25.97
C GLN A 122 22.55 5.92 27.19
N GLU A 123 21.52 5.11 27.19
CA GLU A 123 21.24 4.21 28.32
C GLU A 123 22.26 3.08 28.42
N LEU A 124 22.64 2.48 27.28
CA LEU A 124 23.66 1.46 27.22
C LEU A 124 25.00 2.02 27.69
N ALA A 125 25.40 3.21 27.22
CA ALA A 125 26.63 3.87 27.64
C ALA A 125 26.65 4.09 29.17
N ARG A 126 25.58 4.66 29.75
CA ARG A 126 25.48 4.87 31.21
C ARG A 126 25.57 3.57 32.01
N LYS A 127 24.93 2.49 31.54
CA LYS A 127 24.96 1.19 32.24
C LYS A 127 26.34 0.53 32.15
N LEU A 128 27.05 0.68 31.03
CA LEU A 128 28.42 0.18 30.87
C LEU A 128 29.42 0.99 31.68
N GLU A 129 29.24 2.32 31.78
CA GLU A 129 30.08 3.21 32.58
C GLU A 129 29.96 2.94 34.08
N ALA A 130 28.79 2.52 34.56
CA ALA A 130 28.48 2.31 35.98
C ALA A 130 29.32 1.21 36.66
N GLY A 131 30.19 0.48 35.95
CA GLY A 131 31.03 -0.53 36.59
C GLY A 131 31.90 -1.39 35.67
N TYR A 132 31.91 -1.11 34.37
CA TYR A 132 32.57 -1.99 33.40
C TYR A 132 33.54 -1.30 32.47
N LEU A 133 33.22 -0.10 31.98
CA LEU A 133 34.03 0.64 30.99
C LEU A 133 34.17 2.12 31.37
N GLN A 134 35.26 2.74 30.95
CA GLN A 134 35.46 4.19 31.09
C GLN A 134 35.04 4.88 29.79
N SER A 135 34.06 5.81 29.87
CA SER A 135 33.55 6.62 28.76
C SER A 135 33.23 5.79 27.48
N PRO A 136 32.39 4.76 27.58
CA PRO A 136 32.08 3.88 26.44
C PRO A 136 31.32 4.66 25.36
N GLN A 137 31.75 4.52 24.12
CA GLN A 137 31.01 5.00 22.95
C GLN A 137 30.21 3.85 22.35
N VAL A 138 28.89 3.95 22.41
CA VAL A 138 27.95 2.95 21.94
C VAL A 138 27.20 3.49 20.73
N SER A 139 27.12 2.68 19.68
CA SER A 139 26.29 2.95 18.50
C SER A 139 25.25 1.85 18.34
N VAL A 140 24.01 2.24 18.09
CA VAL A 140 22.88 1.33 17.88
C VAL A 140 22.29 1.56 16.50
N TYR A 141 22.34 0.54 15.66
CA TYR A 141 21.76 0.54 14.34
C TYR A 141 20.63 -0.49 14.26
N VAL A 142 19.48 -0.10 13.68
CA VAL A 142 18.37 -1.05 13.42
C VAL A 142 18.65 -1.76 12.11
N LYS A 143 19.07 -3.02 12.19
CA LYS A 143 19.39 -3.85 11.03
C LYS A 143 18.16 -4.35 10.30
N GLU A 144 17.11 -4.73 11.06
CA GLU A 144 15.86 -5.22 10.50
C GLU A 144 14.66 -4.63 11.26
N TYR A 145 13.75 -4.01 10.53
CA TYR A 145 12.50 -3.43 11.04
C TYR A 145 11.38 -4.48 10.99
N ASN A 146 11.45 -5.48 11.85
CA ASN A 146 10.51 -6.60 11.83
C ASN A 146 9.13 -6.26 12.40
N SER A 147 9.04 -5.22 13.19
CA SER A 147 7.80 -4.71 13.75
C SER A 147 7.00 -3.81 12.80
N GLN A 148 7.69 -3.16 11.87
CA GLN A 148 7.12 -2.21 10.93
C GLN A 148 6.93 -2.88 9.56
N ARG A 149 5.81 -3.58 9.39
CA ARG A 149 5.52 -4.31 8.14
C ARG A 149 4.08 -4.06 7.70
N ILE A 150 3.88 -4.03 6.40
CA ILE A 150 2.57 -4.05 5.75
C ILE A 150 2.47 -5.31 4.88
N THR A 151 1.25 -5.76 4.66
CA THR A 151 0.96 -6.83 3.71
C THR A 151 0.31 -6.22 2.47
N VAL A 152 0.83 -6.54 1.29
CA VAL A 152 0.20 -6.20 0.01
C VAL A 152 -0.17 -7.48 -0.69
N ASP A 153 -1.45 -7.65 -1.01
CA ASP A 153 -2.01 -8.90 -1.54
C ASP A 153 -2.99 -8.64 -2.69
N GLY A 154 -3.35 -9.70 -3.41
CA GLY A 154 -4.27 -9.65 -4.54
C GLY A 154 -3.61 -9.34 -5.87
N ALA A 155 -4.25 -8.53 -6.71
CA ALA A 155 -3.87 -8.29 -8.09
C ALA A 155 -2.68 -7.30 -8.24
N VAL A 156 -1.56 -7.58 -7.59
CA VAL A 156 -0.28 -6.87 -7.74
C VAL A 156 0.75 -7.77 -8.42
N MET A 157 1.86 -7.19 -8.90
CA MET A 157 2.93 -7.97 -9.55
C MET A 157 3.64 -8.87 -8.54
N LYS A 158 3.89 -8.37 -7.32
CA LYS A 158 4.60 -9.09 -6.27
C LYS A 158 3.86 -8.98 -4.94
N PRO A 159 2.90 -9.88 -4.68
CA PRO A 159 2.25 -9.92 -3.37
C PRO A 159 3.23 -10.38 -2.29
N GLY A 160 3.09 -9.84 -1.07
CA GLY A 160 3.98 -10.20 0.04
C GLY A 160 3.90 -9.26 1.22
N ILE A 161 4.82 -9.49 2.16
CA ILE A 161 4.99 -8.64 3.35
C ILE A 161 6.20 -7.74 3.11
N PHE A 162 6.00 -6.43 3.24
CA PHE A 162 7.02 -5.42 2.99
C PHE A 162 7.34 -4.68 4.29
N PRO A 163 8.62 -4.53 4.63
CA PRO A 163 9.03 -3.65 5.71
C PRO A 163 8.80 -2.20 5.29
N ILE A 164 8.32 -1.38 6.22
CA ILE A 164 8.17 0.06 6.01
C ILE A 164 9.13 0.81 6.93
N THR A 165 9.94 1.70 6.36
CA THR A 165 10.82 2.59 7.08
C THR A 165 10.33 4.02 6.88
N GLY A 166 9.87 4.65 7.97
CA GLY A 166 9.27 5.98 7.87
C GLY A 166 7.82 5.98 7.35
N LYS A 167 7.42 7.09 6.73
CA LYS A 167 6.04 7.30 6.24
C LYS A 167 5.90 6.69 4.84
N VAL A 168 5.08 5.68 4.72
CA VAL A 168 4.75 5.02 3.44
C VAL A 168 3.28 5.21 3.15
N SER A 169 2.95 5.68 1.95
CA SER A 169 1.57 5.87 1.50
C SER A 169 1.03 4.62 0.78
N LEU A 170 -0.30 4.62 0.53
CA LEU A 170 -0.94 3.55 -0.23
C LEU A 170 -0.34 3.43 -1.64
N LEU A 171 -0.10 4.57 -2.31
CA LEU A 171 0.52 4.56 -3.64
C LEU A 171 1.93 3.97 -3.61
N GLN A 172 2.72 4.32 -2.58
CA GLN A 172 4.07 3.80 -2.41
C GLN A 172 4.06 2.30 -2.10
N SER A 173 3.09 1.79 -1.32
CA SER A 173 2.99 0.36 -1.03
C SER A 173 2.74 -0.48 -2.28
N ILE A 174 1.92 0.02 -3.20
CA ILE A 174 1.70 -0.63 -4.50
C ILE A 174 2.97 -0.59 -5.35
N ALA A 175 3.74 0.51 -5.30
CA ALA A 175 5.03 0.58 -5.98
C ALA A 175 6.05 -0.41 -5.40
N LEU A 176 6.08 -0.63 -4.06
CA LEU A 176 6.91 -1.67 -3.43
C LEU A 176 6.54 -3.07 -3.92
N ALA A 177 5.26 -3.31 -4.22
CA ALA A 177 4.77 -4.56 -4.81
C ALA A 177 4.96 -4.63 -6.33
N GLU A 178 5.84 -3.79 -6.92
CA GLU A 178 6.15 -3.71 -8.36
C GLU A 178 4.96 -3.28 -9.22
N GLY A 179 3.91 -2.70 -8.59
CA GLY A 179 2.73 -2.18 -9.26
C GLY A 179 1.57 -3.17 -9.37
N LEU A 180 0.53 -2.74 -10.09
CA LEU A 180 -0.64 -3.56 -10.36
C LEU A 180 -0.37 -4.54 -11.50
N ASN A 181 -0.92 -5.75 -11.41
CA ASN A 181 -0.86 -6.70 -12.51
C ASN A 181 -1.91 -6.39 -13.59
N ALA A 182 -1.91 -7.16 -14.69
CA ALA A 182 -2.76 -6.92 -15.86
C ALA A 182 -4.27 -7.09 -15.59
N VAL A 183 -4.63 -7.88 -14.57
CA VAL A 183 -6.04 -8.16 -14.21
C VAL A 183 -6.56 -7.29 -13.07
N ALA A 184 -5.73 -6.45 -12.48
CA ALA A 184 -6.08 -5.63 -11.34
C ALA A 184 -7.20 -4.64 -11.62
N ASP A 185 -8.07 -4.42 -10.65
CA ASP A 185 -9.01 -3.29 -10.63
C ASP A 185 -8.40 -2.11 -9.86
N PRO A 186 -7.96 -1.04 -10.54
CA PRO A 186 -7.37 0.12 -9.87
C PRO A 186 -8.39 0.91 -9.03
N THR A 187 -9.69 0.62 -9.13
CA THR A 187 -10.77 1.23 -8.34
C THR A 187 -11.17 0.38 -7.13
N GLY A 188 -10.64 -0.84 -7.04
CA GLY A 188 -10.95 -1.85 -6.03
C GLY A 188 -9.82 -2.08 -5.04
N ILE A 189 -9.21 -1.03 -4.48
CA ILE A 189 -8.17 -1.21 -3.48
C ILE A 189 -8.77 -1.11 -2.10
N LEU A 190 -8.62 -2.18 -1.31
CA LEU A 190 -9.10 -2.27 0.07
C LEU A 190 -7.91 -2.12 1.03
N LEU A 191 -8.01 -1.18 1.94
CA LEU A 191 -7.08 -1.01 3.06
C LEU A 191 -7.75 -1.50 4.33
N PHE A 192 -7.18 -2.52 4.95
CA PHE A 192 -7.59 -3.04 6.24
C PHE A 192 -6.63 -2.56 7.31
N ARG A 193 -7.19 -2.05 8.40
CA ARG A 193 -6.46 -1.62 9.61
C ARG A 193 -7.18 -2.07 10.85
N ILE A 194 -6.42 -2.43 11.89
CA ILE A 194 -6.98 -2.72 13.20
C ILE A 194 -6.87 -1.45 14.05
N VAL A 195 -8.02 -0.91 14.45
CA VAL A 195 -8.13 0.24 15.36
C VAL A 195 -9.01 -0.16 16.53
N ASP A 196 -8.54 0.04 17.75
CA ASP A 196 -9.28 -0.34 18.98
C ASP A 196 -9.80 -1.78 18.96
N ASN A 197 -8.95 -2.71 18.54
CA ASN A 197 -9.24 -4.14 18.39
C ASN A 197 -10.40 -4.47 17.42
N LYS A 198 -10.78 -3.51 16.55
CA LYS A 198 -11.77 -3.67 15.49
C LYS A 198 -11.09 -3.57 14.12
N ARG A 199 -11.42 -4.50 13.23
CA ARG A 199 -10.95 -4.47 11.86
C ARG A 199 -11.79 -3.49 11.04
N LEU A 200 -11.18 -2.41 10.60
CA LEU A 200 -11.77 -1.44 9.69
C LEU A 200 -11.31 -1.73 8.26
N ALA A 201 -12.18 -1.48 7.29
CA ALA A 201 -11.87 -1.58 5.87
C ALA A 201 -12.27 -0.28 5.17
N ALA A 202 -11.35 0.28 4.40
CA ALA A 202 -11.63 1.42 3.55
C ALA A 202 -11.29 1.08 2.09
N ARG A 203 -12.15 1.50 1.16
CA ARG A 203 -11.95 1.30 -0.27
C ARG A 203 -11.36 2.57 -0.89
N TYR A 204 -10.35 2.40 -1.72
CA TYR A 204 -9.67 3.49 -2.42
C TYR A 204 -9.66 3.26 -3.93
N ASP A 205 -9.73 4.37 -4.67
CA ASP A 205 -9.54 4.41 -6.11
C ASP A 205 -8.18 5.02 -6.44
N LEU A 206 -7.28 4.20 -6.96
CA LEU A 206 -5.92 4.60 -7.30
C LEU A 206 -5.87 5.65 -8.41
N LYS A 207 -6.87 5.66 -9.32
CA LYS A 207 -6.95 6.66 -10.39
C LYS A 207 -7.26 8.04 -9.80
N LEU A 208 -8.12 8.11 -8.80
CA LEU A 208 -8.45 9.35 -8.11
C LEU A 208 -7.26 9.85 -7.29
N ILE A 209 -6.56 8.96 -6.59
CA ILE A 209 -5.34 9.32 -5.85
C ILE A 209 -4.27 9.85 -6.81
N ARG A 210 -3.98 9.15 -7.91
CA ARG A 210 -2.99 9.58 -8.91
C ARG A 210 -3.34 10.90 -9.60
N SER A 211 -4.63 11.21 -9.72
CA SER A 211 -5.09 12.49 -10.28
C SER A 211 -5.17 13.62 -9.26
N GLY A 212 -4.83 13.38 -7.98
CA GLY A 212 -4.90 14.35 -6.89
C GLY A 212 -6.32 14.69 -6.44
N LYS A 213 -7.33 13.92 -6.87
CA LYS A 213 -8.74 14.13 -6.46
C LYS A 213 -9.09 13.41 -5.15
N LEU A 214 -8.28 12.49 -4.72
CA LEU A 214 -8.39 11.78 -3.45
C LEU A 214 -7.02 11.79 -2.77
N ASP A 215 -7.01 12.04 -1.46
CA ASP A 215 -5.80 12.00 -0.66
C ASP A 215 -5.19 10.60 -0.64
N ASP A 216 -3.87 10.53 -0.67
CA ASP A 216 -3.11 9.29 -0.55
C ASP A 216 -2.90 8.96 0.94
N PRO A 217 -3.59 7.94 1.49
CA PRO A 217 -3.52 7.65 2.91
C PRO A 217 -2.16 7.08 3.29
N GLN A 218 -1.64 7.52 4.44
CA GLN A 218 -0.45 6.93 5.02
C GLN A 218 -0.77 5.59 5.69
N LEU A 219 0.09 4.61 5.42
CA LEU A 219 -0.01 3.27 5.98
C LEU A 219 0.65 3.20 7.36
N GLN A 220 0.17 2.28 8.17
CA GLN A 220 0.70 1.96 9.48
C GLN A 220 1.15 0.51 9.53
N ALA A 221 2.01 0.19 10.48
CA ALA A 221 2.42 -1.19 10.72
C ALA A 221 1.20 -2.09 10.99
N GLY A 222 1.18 -3.25 10.33
CA GLY A 222 0.06 -4.19 10.41
C GLY A 222 -1.07 -3.93 9.43
N ASP A 223 -1.01 -2.89 8.60
CA ASP A 223 -1.99 -2.66 7.54
C ASP A 223 -1.91 -3.75 6.47
N ILE A 224 -3.08 -4.10 5.93
CA ILE A 224 -3.20 -5.01 4.80
C ILE A 224 -3.83 -4.25 3.63
N VAL A 225 -3.10 -4.16 2.54
CA VAL A 225 -3.56 -3.59 1.27
C VAL A 225 -3.94 -4.76 0.36
N MET A 226 -5.20 -4.85 -0.02
CA MET A 226 -5.70 -5.87 -0.93
C MET A 226 -6.17 -5.20 -2.22
N VAL A 227 -5.71 -5.69 -3.34
CA VAL A 227 -6.09 -5.21 -4.68
C VAL A 227 -7.04 -6.21 -5.31
N ASP A 228 -8.26 -5.77 -5.60
CA ASP A 228 -9.26 -6.61 -6.26
C ASP A 228 -8.90 -6.91 -7.72
N GLU A 229 -9.37 -8.04 -8.24
CA GLU A 229 -9.30 -8.38 -9.65
C GLU A 229 -10.50 -7.79 -10.41
N SER A 230 -10.24 -7.32 -11.62
CA SER A 230 -11.28 -6.88 -12.54
C SER A 230 -11.92 -8.09 -13.23
N THR A 231 -13.18 -8.39 -12.92
CA THR A 231 -13.92 -9.52 -13.52
C THR A 231 -13.93 -9.48 -15.04
N ALA A 232 -14.02 -8.28 -15.64
CA ALA A 232 -13.98 -8.12 -17.10
C ALA A 232 -12.61 -8.49 -17.71
N ARG A 233 -11.51 -8.20 -17.00
CA ARG A 233 -10.16 -8.51 -17.48
C ARG A 233 -9.79 -9.97 -17.25
N THR A 234 -10.23 -10.57 -16.15
CA THR A 234 -10.06 -11.99 -15.86
C THR A 234 -10.73 -12.83 -16.94
N THR A 235 -11.99 -12.54 -17.27
CA THR A 235 -12.72 -13.23 -18.34
C THR A 235 -12.02 -13.11 -19.71
N MET A 236 -11.48 -11.93 -20.04
CA MET A 236 -10.73 -11.73 -21.29
C MET A 236 -9.41 -12.51 -21.33
N ARG A 237 -8.73 -12.66 -20.19
CA ARG A 237 -7.52 -13.48 -20.09
C ARG A 237 -7.86 -14.95 -20.31
N ASP A 238 -8.89 -15.43 -19.63
CA ASP A 238 -9.34 -16.83 -19.72
C ASP A 238 -9.78 -17.20 -21.13
N ILE A 239 -10.44 -16.28 -21.85
CA ILE A 239 -10.80 -16.45 -23.27
C ILE A 239 -9.56 -16.54 -24.15
N LYS A 240 -8.53 -15.69 -23.92
CA LYS A 240 -7.28 -15.74 -24.70
C LYS A 240 -6.50 -17.03 -24.47
N GLU A 241 -6.48 -17.52 -23.24
CA GLU A 241 -5.80 -18.78 -22.89
C GLU A 241 -6.57 -20.01 -23.37
N ALA A 242 -7.91 -19.93 -23.44
CA ALA A 242 -8.77 -21.02 -23.89
C ALA A 242 -8.84 -21.16 -25.42
N LEU A 243 -8.47 -20.14 -26.21
CA LEU A 243 -8.45 -20.17 -27.67
C LEU A 243 -7.02 -20.49 -28.17
N PRO A 244 -6.71 -21.76 -28.44
CA PRO A 244 -5.48 -22.10 -29.12
C PRO A 244 -5.55 -21.56 -30.57
N LEU A 245 -4.82 -20.48 -30.83
CA LEU A 245 -4.74 -19.82 -32.16
C LEU A 245 -4.27 -20.76 -33.28
N THR A 246 -3.84 -21.97 -32.95
CA THR A 246 -3.42 -23.00 -33.91
C THR A 246 -4.57 -23.68 -34.64
N GLY A 247 -5.80 -23.67 -34.10
CA GLY A 247 -6.96 -24.34 -34.74
C GLY A 247 -7.62 -23.54 -35.86
N LEU A 248 -7.56 -22.20 -35.79
CA LEU A 248 -8.25 -21.35 -36.77
C LEU A 248 -7.49 -21.23 -38.10
N PHE A 249 -6.19 -21.47 -38.13
CA PHE A 249 -5.38 -21.41 -39.34
C PHE A 249 -5.51 -22.67 -40.19
N GLN A 250 -5.89 -23.79 -39.59
CA GLN A 250 -6.06 -25.07 -40.28
C GLN A 250 -7.42 -25.20 -40.94
N LEU A 251 -8.42 -24.45 -40.48
CA LEU A 251 -9.76 -24.43 -41.10
C LEU A 251 -9.85 -23.50 -42.33
N LEU A 252 -8.89 -22.61 -42.51
CA LEU A 252 -8.85 -21.68 -43.66
C LEU A 252 -8.04 -22.22 -44.84
N LEU A 253 -7.42 -23.40 -44.71
CA LEU A 253 -6.55 -24.03 -45.73
C LEU A 253 -7.20 -25.30 -46.36
N LEU A 254 -8.43 -25.58 -46.03
CA LEU A 254 -9.25 -26.63 -46.65
C LEU A 254 -10.38 -26.01 -47.44
#